data_a93625fbf1d1f0ca1c1cd32b344ef2fa
#
_entry.id   a93625fbf1d1f0ca1c1cd32b344ef2fa
#
_cell.length_a   1.000
_cell.length_b   1.000
_cell.length_c   1.000
_cell.angle_alpha   90.00
_cell.angle_beta   90.00
_cell.angle_gamma   90.00
#
_symmetry.space_group_name_H-M   'P 1'
#
loop_
_entity.id
_entity.type
_entity.pdbx_description
1 polymer ?
#
loop_
_entity_poly.entity_id
_entity_poly.type
_entity_poly.pdbx_seq_one_letter_code
_entity_poly.pdbx_strand_id
1 'polypeptide(L)'
;MQHEVLDRLDANQRAQDGSLLELPSVLYGEAADSRHGRSGRALPEAPRSLALIFMRRRLGVAARIAQDRFAEVSHALHALSLSARPTSGAAFGGQALIDGVLMRGPSHIGVALRTADGGIAVTSEPIATGPIRRRLTRIPVLRGAVVLWETLALGSRWLLRSADVSAGDETQSSSSTGATIATLAVTILIAVVIFNVLPAIAAAAAVHALGSTDLLLERAIDGLLQVGILLGYLAAVGRSSDVDRTYRYHGAEHRAIHALENGDPLTREALSRWPTAHPRCGTEFLVVVILVSIVSFSLVGRLDPIPTVISRIAGIPIVAGLAYEVLRLLGRYRTNVIAQMLAAPGIAVQRITTRKPDDGMHDIAIVALTAAIEAEGGVVPSGSERPASRALQSLKVR
;
A
#
# COMPACT_ATOMS: atom_id res chain seq x y z
N MET A 1 26.24 -11.06 -21.14
CA MET A 1 24.81 -11.08 -21.49
C MET A 1 23.94 -10.24 -20.56
N GLN A 2 24.20 -10.14 -19.24
CA GLN A 2 23.47 -9.25 -18.33
C GLN A 2 23.83 -7.76 -18.45
N HIS A 3 25.10 -7.42 -18.76
CA HIS A 3 25.51 -6.01 -18.95
C HIS A 3 24.90 -5.36 -20.20
N GLU A 4 24.68 -6.12 -21.27
CA GLU A 4 24.16 -5.61 -22.52
C GLU A 4 22.65 -5.27 -22.47
N VAL A 5 21.92 -5.88 -21.53
CA VAL A 5 20.50 -5.60 -21.29
C VAL A 5 20.32 -4.32 -20.47
N LEU A 6 21.23 -4.04 -19.54
CA LEU A 6 21.21 -2.82 -18.71
C LEU A 6 21.56 -1.58 -19.54
N ASP A 7 22.54 -1.68 -20.45
CA ASP A 7 22.90 -0.57 -21.35
C ASP A 7 21.77 -0.22 -22.35
N ARG A 8 20.99 -1.20 -22.79
CA ARG A 8 19.82 -0.97 -23.65
C ARG A 8 18.65 -0.32 -22.91
N LEU A 9 18.48 -0.60 -21.61
CA LEU A 9 17.43 0.03 -20.81
C LEU A 9 17.75 1.51 -20.52
N ASP A 10 19.02 1.83 -20.24
CA ASP A 10 19.47 3.20 -20.02
C ASP A 10 19.44 4.06 -21.29
N ALA A 11 19.74 3.47 -22.46
CA ALA A 11 19.63 4.13 -23.74
C ALA A 11 18.18 4.44 -24.14
N ASN A 12 17.25 3.55 -23.79
CA ASN A 12 15.83 3.74 -24.06
C ASN A 12 15.18 4.80 -23.15
N GLN A 13 15.68 4.94 -21.91
CA GLN A 13 15.21 5.95 -20.97
C GLN A 13 15.66 7.36 -21.36
N ARG A 14 16.88 7.53 -21.88
CA ARG A 14 17.39 8.81 -22.42
C ARG A 14 16.71 9.24 -23.72
N ALA A 15 16.28 8.29 -24.53
CA ALA A 15 15.52 8.57 -25.75
C ALA A 15 14.09 9.04 -25.47
N GLN A 16 13.49 8.67 -24.34
CA GLN A 16 12.14 9.09 -23.95
C GLN A 16 12.11 10.50 -23.32
N ASP A 17 13.16 10.92 -22.64
CA ASP A 17 13.26 12.26 -22.02
C ASP A 17 13.53 13.38 -23.04
N GLY A 18 14.07 13.05 -24.23
CA GLY A 18 14.40 14.01 -25.28
C GLY A 18 13.26 14.35 -26.25
N SER A 19 12.16 13.60 -26.28
CA SER A 19 11.13 13.71 -27.32
C SER A 19 9.85 14.47 -26.93
N LEU A 20 9.80 15.07 -25.73
CA LEU A 20 8.59 15.78 -25.23
C LEU A 20 8.62 17.29 -25.39
N LEU A 21 9.62 17.90 -26.05
CA LEU A 21 9.77 19.36 -26.15
C LEU A 21 9.90 19.94 -27.55
N GLU A 22 9.48 19.23 -28.62
CA GLU A 22 9.35 19.90 -29.94
C GLU A 22 7.94 19.72 -30.50
N LEU A 23 7.06 20.66 -30.14
CA LEU A 23 5.86 20.96 -30.93
C LEU A 23 6.25 21.86 -32.10
N PRO A 24 5.91 21.52 -33.35
CA PRO A 24 6.20 22.40 -34.50
C PRO A 24 5.42 23.69 -34.38
N SER A 25 6.13 24.81 -34.40
CA SER A 25 5.64 26.20 -34.42
C SER A 25 5.09 26.61 -35.82
N VAL A 26 4.10 25.87 -36.32
CA VAL A 26 3.49 26.19 -37.61
C VAL A 26 1.98 26.31 -37.46
N LEU A 27 1.50 27.28 -36.70
CA LEU A 27 0.10 27.77 -36.76
C LEU A 27 -0.07 29.13 -36.03
N TYR A 28 0.88 30.03 -36.16
CA TYR A 28 0.60 31.45 -35.91
C TYR A 28 1.18 32.26 -37.07
N GLY A 29 0.42 32.32 -38.15
CA GLY A 29 0.60 33.26 -39.24
C GLY A 29 -0.44 34.36 -39.11
N GLU A 30 0.04 35.53 -38.94
CA GLU A 30 -0.50 36.86 -39.24
C GLU A 30 -1.98 36.97 -39.66
N ALA A 31 -2.74 37.71 -38.87
CA ALA A 31 -3.96 38.34 -39.31
C ALA A 31 -3.82 39.85 -39.07
N ALA A 32 -3.30 40.55 -40.07
CA ALA A 32 -3.46 42.01 -40.20
C ALA A 32 -4.77 42.30 -40.92
N ASP A 33 -5.57 43.11 -40.27
CA ASP A 33 -6.47 44.17 -40.73
C ASP A 33 -7.07 44.09 -42.18
N SER A 34 -8.38 43.89 -42.24
CA SER A 34 -9.24 44.60 -43.20
C SER A 34 -10.73 44.48 -42.83
N ARG A 35 -11.31 45.63 -42.60
CA ARG A 35 -12.76 45.86 -42.44
C ARG A 35 -13.50 45.53 -43.77
N HIS A 36 -14.68 45.00 -43.62
CA HIS A 36 -15.92 45.12 -44.42
C HIS A 36 -16.58 43.76 -44.72
N GLY A 37 -17.88 43.69 -44.51
CA GLY A 37 -18.79 42.82 -45.27
C GLY A 37 -19.48 41.71 -44.48
N ARG A 38 -20.70 42.00 -44.01
CA ARG A 38 -21.72 41.03 -43.60
C ARG A 38 -21.94 39.93 -44.62
N SER A 39 -21.81 38.71 -44.30
CA SER A 39 -22.72 37.65 -44.75
C SER A 39 -22.57 36.41 -43.84
N GLY A 40 -23.67 36.01 -43.26
CA GLY A 40 -23.74 34.80 -42.43
C GLY A 40 -23.45 33.57 -43.28
N ARG A 41 -22.27 32.99 -43.09
CA ARG A 41 -21.97 31.60 -43.50
C ARG A 41 -21.85 30.77 -42.24
N ALA A 42 -22.74 29.79 -42.11
CA ALA A 42 -22.64 28.73 -41.10
C ALA A 42 -21.26 28.07 -41.24
N LEU A 43 -20.58 27.92 -40.11
CA LEU A 43 -19.35 27.13 -40.03
C LEU A 43 -19.64 25.70 -40.51
N PRO A 44 -18.82 25.12 -41.40
CA PRO A 44 -19.00 23.75 -41.82
C PRO A 44 -18.88 22.81 -40.60
N GLU A 45 -19.91 21.98 -40.41
CA GLU A 45 -19.87 20.89 -39.41
C GLU A 45 -18.60 20.04 -39.68
N ALA A 46 -17.75 19.94 -38.68
CA ALA A 46 -16.57 19.07 -38.76
C ALA A 46 -17.03 17.64 -39.06
N PRO A 47 -16.48 17.00 -40.10
CA PRO A 47 -16.98 15.69 -40.53
C PRO A 47 -16.88 14.69 -39.40
N ARG A 48 -17.99 14.04 -39.08
CA ARG A 48 -18.14 12.99 -38.01
C ARG A 48 -17.04 11.91 -38.10
N SER A 49 -16.38 11.76 -39.24
CA SER A 49 -15.23 10.90 -39.47
C SER A 49 -13.96 11.30 -38.70
N LEU A 50 -13.69 12.59 -38.48
CA LEU A 50 -12.52 13.06 -37.75
C LEU A 50 -12.63 12.75 -36.26
N ALA A 51 -13.80 12.94 -35.67
CA ALA A 51 -14.03 12.59 -34.22
C ALA A 51 -13.84 11.08 -33.97
N LEU A 52 -14.29 10.23 -34.89
CA LEU A 52 -14.12 8.78 -34.86
C LEU A 52 -12.64 8.36 -35.02
N ILE A 53 -11.89 9.04 -35.89
CA ILE A 53 -10.45 8.78 -36.05
C ILE A 53 -9.67 9.19 -34.80
N PHE A 54 -9.97 10.36 -34.20
CA PHE A 54 -9.35 10.80 -32.96
C PHE A 54 -9.70 9.89 -31.79
N MET A 55 -10.94 9.44 -31.69
CA MET A 55 -11.39 8.51 -30.65
C MET A 55 -10.72 7.12 -30.79
N ARG A 56 -10.63 6.58 -32.02
CA ARG A 56 -9.88 5.33 -32.29
C ARG A 56 -8.39 5.46 -31.99
N ARG A 57 -7.76 6.60 -32.30
CA ARG A 57 -6.36 6.84 -31.99
C ARG A 57 -6.12 6.93 -30.48
N ARG A 58 -6.99 7.64 -29.73
CA ARG A 58 -6.91 7.72 -28.26
C ARG A 58 -7.17 6.36 -27.59
N LEU A 59 -8.14 5.60 -28.07
CA LEU A 59 -8.39 4.24 -27.60
C LEU A 59 -7.21 3.28 -27.90
N GLY A 60 -6.60 3.41 -29.09
CA GLY A 60 -5.42 2.63 -29.46
C GLY A 60 -4.19 2.96 -28.61
N VAL A 61 -3.97 4.24 -28.27
CA VAL A 61 -2.89 4.66 -27.35
C VAL A 61 -3.18 4.17 -25.92
N ALA A 62 -4.40 4.34 -25.43
CA ALA A 62 -4.79 3.85 -24.12
C ALA A 62 -4.67 2.32 -24.00
N ALA A 63 -5.04 1.57 -25.06
CA ALA A 63 -4.88 0.13 -25.11
C ALA A 63 -3.41 -0.31 -25.11
N ARG A 64 -2.52 0.39 -25.81
CA ARG A 64 -1.07 0.11 -25.76
C ARG A 64 -0.49 0.40 -24.40
N ILE A 65 -0.79 1.57 -23.82
CA ILE A 65 -0.36 1.91 -22.46
C ILE A 65 -0.85 0.85 -21.45
N ALA A 66 -2.09 0.39 -21.58
CA ALA A 66 -2.64 -0.68 -20.74
C ALA A 66 -1.90 -2.02 -20.96
N GLN A 67 -1.56 -2.37 -22.21
CA GLN A 67 -0.79 -3.57 -22.55
C GLN A 67 0.65 -3.50 -22.02
N ASP A 68 1.34 -2.38 -22.17
CA ASP A 68 2.70 -2.19 -21.66
C ASP A 68 2.72 -2.24 -20.14
N ARG A 69 1.73 -1.60 -19.48
CA ARG A 69 1.56 -1.67 -18.02
C ARG A 69 1.21 -3.07 -17.52
N PHE A 70 0.42 -3.82 -18.29
CA PHE A 70 0.11 -5.22 -17.96
C PHE A 70 1.35 -6.11 -18.12
N ALA A 71 2.17 -5.88 -19.13
CA ALA A 71 3.44 -6.58 -19.32
C ALA A 71 4.43 -6.28 -18.19
N GLU A 72 4.60 -5.00 -17.79
CA GLU A 72 5.42 -4.61 -16.63
C GLU A 72 4.94 -5.28 -15.33
N VAL A 73 3.63 -5.29 -15.08
CA VAL A 73 3.05 -5.97 -13.90
C VAL A 73 3.26 -7.47 -13.98
N SER A 74 3.10 -8.08 -15.15
CA SER A 74 3.34 -9.51 -15.37
C SER A 74 4.80 -9.89 -15.17
N HIS A 75 5.76 -9.08 -15.66
CA HIS A 75 7.19 -9.27 -15.42
C HIS A 75 7.55 -9.10 -13.94
N ALA A 76 7.00 -8.07 -13.27
CA ALA A 76 7.18 -7.87 -11.83
C ALA A 76 6.62 -9.05 -11.03
N LEU A 77 5.41 -9.53 -11.37
CA LEU A 77 4.81 -10.71 -10.76
C LEU A 77 5.62 -11.99 -10.98
N HIS A 78 6.19 -12.15 -12.19
CA HIS A 78 7.04 -13.30 -12.49
C HIS A 78 8.38 -13.24 -11.74
N ALA A 79 9.02 -12.08 -11.67
CA ALA A 79 10.20 -11.85 -10.85
C ALA A 79 9.92 -12.09 -9.35
N LEU A 80 8.77 -11.63 -8.85
CA LEU A 80 8.32 -11.84 -7.48
C LEU A 80 7.99 -13.32 -7.19
N SER A 81 7.51 -14.08 -8.18
CA SER A 81 7.23 -15.52 -8.01
C SER A 81 8.50 -16.38 -7.96
N LEU A 82 9.56 -15.96 -8.62
CA LEU A 82 10.85 -16.66 -8.63
C LEU A 82 11.65 -16.43 -7.34
N SER A 83 11.49 -15.27 -6.68
CA SER A 83 12.22 -14.90 -5.45
C SER A 83 11.65 -15.50 -4.17
N ALA A 84 10.61 -16.33 -4.24
CA ALA A 84 9.83 -16.74 -3.08
C ALA A 84 10.18 -18.13 -2.52
N ARG A 85 11.46 -18.52 -2.50
CA ARG A 85 11.91 -19.66 -1.66
C ARG A 85 12.54 -19.08 -0.39
N PRO A 86 11.87 -19.14 0.78
CA PRO A 86 12.51 -18.72 2.02
C PRO A 86 13.67 -19.67 2.30
N THR A 87 14.88 -19.15 2.28
CA THR A 87 16.09 -19.86 2.75
C THR A 87 16.15 -19.92 4.28
N SER A 88 15.39 -19.06 4.97
CA SER A 88 15.18 -19.10 6.42
C SER A 88 13.76 -19.60 6.72
N GLY A 89 13.62 -20.62 7.56
CA GLY A 89 12.33 -21.23 7.91
C GLY A 89 11.33 -20.32 8.65
N ALA A 90 11.71 -19.08 8.97
CA ALA A 90 10.87 -18.07 9.62
C ALA A 90 10.43 -16.99 8.63
N ALA A 91 9.12 -16.73 8.57
CA ALA A 91 8.57 -15.62 7.78
C ALA A 91 8.64 -14.32 8.59
N PHE A 92 9.35 -13.32 8.07
CA PHE A 92 9.35 -11.97 8.60
C PHE A 92 8.42 -11.08 7.77
N GLY A 93 7.87 -10.05 8.41
CA GLY A 93 7.10 -8.97 7.82
C GLY A 93 7.39 -7.70 8.59
N GLY A 94 6.88 -6.56 8.15
CA GLY A 94 7.16 -5.32 8.84
C GLY A 94 6.04 -4.28 8.73
N GLN A 95 6.35 -3.12 9.28
CA GLN A 95 5.52 -1.93 9.23
C GLN A 95 6.42 -0.70 9.28
N ALA A 96 6.21 0.24 8.35
CA ALA A 96 6.82 1.55 8.46
C ALA A 96 6.25 2.33 9.65
N LEU A 97 7.11 3.05 10.34
CA LEU A 97 6.81 3.94 11.44
C LEU A 97 7.22 5.38 11.08
N ILE A 98 6.94 6.33 11.96
CA ILE A 98 7.47 7.69 11.84
C ILE A 98 8.98 7.60 12.09
N ASP A 99 9.77 7.93 11.07
CA ASP A 99 11.22 7.85 11.10
C ASP A 99 11.79 6.51 11.56
N GLY A 100 11.13 5.41 11.18
CA GLY A 100 11.54 4.10 11.61
C GLY A 100 10.89 2.93 10.91
N VAL A 101 11.30 1.74 11.32
CA VAL A 101 10.76 0.45 10.84
C VAL A 101 10.58 -0.50 12.02
N LEU A 102 9.44 -1.19 12.02
CA LEU A 102 9.17 -2.34 12.87
C LEU A 102 9.25 -3.60 12.00
N MET A 103 10.08 -4.55 12.38
CA MET A 103 10.15 -5.88 11.78
C MET A 103 9.54 -6.91 12.73
N ARG A 104 8.66 -7.74 12.21
CA ARG A 104 7.94 -8.75 12.98
C ARG A 104 8.36 -10.15 12.53
N GLY A 105 8.90 -10.92 13.47
CA GLY A 105 9.11 -12.35 13.34
C GLY A 105 7.92 -13.16 13.90
N PRO A 106 8.07 -14.49 14.00
CA PRO A 106 7.06 -15.38 14.55
C PRO A 106 6.71 -15.11 16.01
N SER A 107 7.69 -14.79 16.86
CA SER A 107 7.54 -14.60 18.30
C SER A 107 8.10 -13.30 18.86
N HIS A 108 8.89 -12.57 18.07
CA HIS A 108 9.50 -11.30 18.46
C HIS A 108 9.31 -10.21 17.41
N ILE A 109 9.44 -8.97 17.85
CA ILE A 109 9.61 -7.82 16.97
C ILE A 109 10.99 -7.21 17.18
N GLY A 110 11.53 -6.62 16.12
CA GLY A 110 12.67 -5.71 16.18
C GLY A 110 12.22 -4.33 15.67
N VAL A 111 12.53 -3.29 16.41
CA VAL A 111 12.15 -1.91 16.05
C VAL A 111 13.40 -1.06 16.02
N ALA A 112 13.59 -0.32 14.95
CA ALA A 112 14.63 0.69 14.85
C ALA A 112 14.01 2.03 14.45
N LEU A 113 14.38 3.08 15.17
CA LEU A 113 13.88 4.44 15.01
C LEU A 113 15.05 5.40 14.84
N ARG A 114 14.89 6.40 13.98
CA ARG A 114 15.78 7.54 13.93
C ARG A 114 15.49 8.48 15.08
N THR A 115 16.51 8.84 15.80
CA THR A 115 16.42 9.79 16.92
C THR A 115 16.59 11.22 16.44
N ALA A 116 16.16 12.21 17.24
CA ALA A 116 16.24 13.63 16.90
C ALA A 116 17.68 14.11 16.64
N ASP A 117 18.67 13.48 17.26
CA ASP A 117 20.10 13.73 17.02
C ASP A 117 20.66 13.04 15.76
N GLY A 118 19.80 12.36 14.99
CA GLY A 118 20.17 11.66 13.76
C GLY A 118 20.71 10.24 13.95
N GLY A 119 20.84 9.77 15.19
CA GLY A 119 21.26 8.40 15.53
C GLY A 119 20.17 7.35 15.25
N ILE A 120 20.49 6.09 15.53
CA ILE A 120 19.55 4.96 15.44
C ILE A 120 19.35 4.36 16.83
N ALA A 121 18.11 4.33 17.30
CA ALA A 121 17.73 3.65 18.51
C ALA A 121 17.02 2.32 18.16
N VAL A 122 17.40 1.21 18.79
CA VAL A 122 16.90 -0.12 18.49
C VAL A 122 16.41 -0.83 19.75
N THR A 123 15.34 -1.60 19.61
CA THR A 123 14.84 -2.50 20.65
C THR A 123 14.25 -3.76 20.03
N SER A 124 14.15 -4.82 20.83
CA SER A 124 13.40 -6.02 20.48
C SER A 124 12.48 -6.41 21.64
N GLU A 125 11.28 -6.89 21.29
CA GLU A 125 10.28 -7.30 22.29
C GLU A 125 9.63 -8.62 21.87
N PRO A 126 9.27 -9.50 22.82
CA PRO A 126 8.47 -10.67 22.53
C PRO A 126 7.02 -10.27 22.20
N ILE A 127 6.41 -10.99 21.26
CA ILE A 127 4.99 -10.85 20.96
C ILE A 127 4.19 -11.60 22.02
N ALA A 128 3.32 -10.88 22.74
CA ALA A 128 2.51 -11.48 23.79
C ALA A 128 1.61 -12.60 23.23
N THR A 129 1.71 -13.80 23.82
CA THR A 129 0.92 -14.97 23.45
C THR A 129 0.13 -15.46 24.66
N GLY A 130 -1.18 -15.14 24.72
CA GLY A 130 -2.06 -15.62 25.78
C GLY A 130 -2.82 -16.91 25.42
N PRO A 131 -3.36 -17.65 26.42
CA PRO A 131 -4.14 -18.88 26.20
C PRO A 131 -5.43 -18.64 25.40
N ILE A 132 -6.08 -17.51 25.60
CA ILE A 132 -7.30 -17.10 24.86
C ILE A 132 -6.98 -16.91 23.37
N ARG A 133 -5.90 -16.21 23.06
CA ARG A 133 -5.38 -16.05 21.70
C ARG A 133 -5.20 -17.41 21.01
N ARG A 134 -4.53 -18.35 21.69
CA ARG A 134 -4.27 -19.69 21.15
C ARG A 134 -5.55 -20.46 20.81
N ARG A 135 -6.63 -20.25 21.55
CA ARG A 135 -7.95 -20.85 21.25
C ARG A 135 -8.62 -20.15 20.06
N LEU A 136 -8.70 -18.84 20.05
CA LEU A 136 -9.36 -18.05 19.01
C LEU A 136 -8.68 -18.17 17.65
N THR A 137 -7.33 -18.27 17.63
CA THR A 137 -6.57 -18.44 16.38
C THR A 137 -6.70 -19.83 15.74
N ARG A 138 -7.38 -20.78 16.39
CA ARG A 138 -7.73 -22.07 15.79
C ARG A 138 -8.98 -22.01 14.93
N ILE A 139 -9.86 -21.04 15.17
CA ILE A 139 -11.16 -20.91 14.51
C ILE A 139 -10.99 -20.01 13.28
N PRO A 140 -11.28 -20.49 12.05
CA PRO A 140 -11.30 -19.67 10.85
C PRO A 140 -12.16 -18.41 11.05
N VAL A 141 -11.83 -17.33 10.37
CA VAL A 141 -12.43 -16.00 10.47
C VAL A 141 -12.09 -15.31 11.82
N LEU A 142 -12.34 -15.95 12.98
CA LEU A 142 -11.97 -15.35 14.28
C LEU A 142 -10.47 -15.13 14.41
N ARG A 143 -9.64 -16.05 13.90
CA ARG A 143 -8.18 -15.87 13.90
C ARG A 143 -7.77 -14.64 13.10
N GLY A 144 -8.45 -14.35 11.98
CA GLY A 144 -8.17 -13.18 11.17
C GLY A 144 -8.47 -11.88 11.91
N ALA A 145 -9.62 -11.81 12.56
CA ALA A 145 -10.00 -10.67 13.40
C ALA A 145 -9.01 -10.47 14.57
N VAL A 146 -8.59 -11.54 15.23
CA VAL A 146 -7.60 -11.48 16.33
C VAL A 146 -6.24 -11.02 15.83
N VAL A 147 -5.73 -11.59 14.73
CA VAL A 147 -4.42 -11.21 14.18
C VAL A 147 -4.43 -9.75 13.70
N LEU A 148 -5.54 -9.31 13.08
CA LEU A 148 -5.69 -7.92 12.67
C LEU A 148 -5.68 -6.97 13.88
N TRP A 149 -6.46 -7.30 14.91
CA TRP A 149 -6.51 -6.52 16.16
C TRP A 149 -5.11 -6.39 16.79
N GLU A 150 -4.39 -7.50 16.90
CA GLU A 150 -3.02 -7.50 17.45
C GLU A 150 -2.07 -6.66 16.60
N THR A 151 -2.17 -6.77 15.28
CA THR A 151 -1.32 -5.99 14.36
C THR A 151 -1.62 -4.50 14.46
N LEU A 152 -2.90 -4.12 14.54
CA LEU A 152 -3.31 -2.73 14.71
C LEU A 152 -2.88 -2.19 16.08
N ALA A 153 -3.11 -2.93 17.15
CA ALA A 153 -2.74 -2.51 18.50
C ALA A 153 -1.21 -2.34 18.64
N LEU A 154 -0.44 -3.33 18.15
CA LEU A 154 1.02 -3.26 18.15
C LEU A 154 1.53 -2.11 17.27
N GLY A 155 1.00 -2.01 16.06
CA GLY A 155 1.40 -0.98 15.09
C GLY A 155 1.07 0.43 15.58
N SER A 156 -0.12 0.65 16.15
CA SER A 156 -0.51 1.95 16.70
C SER A 156 0.36 2.34 17.89
N ARG A 157 0.66 1.39 18.81
CA ARG A 157 1.55 1.65 19.94
C ARG A 157 2.93 2.13 19.48
N TRP A 158 3.51 1.44 18.51
CA TRP A 158 4.83 1.79 17.98
C TRP A 158 4.82 3.03 17.09
N LEU A 159 3.72 3.28 16.37
CA LEU A 159 3.57 4.50 15.60
C LEU A 159 3.56 5.75 16.51
N LEU A 160 2.80 5.71 17.60
CA LEU A 160 2.78 6.79 18.59
C LEU A 160 4.16 6.95 19.24
N ARG A 161 4.80 5.84 19.65
CA ARG A 161 6.13 5.88 20.24
C ARG A 161 7.19 6.42 19.29
N SER A 162 7.10 6.09 18.01
CA SER A 162 8.03 6.60 16.99
C SER A 162 7.89 8.11 16.80
N ALA A 163 6.67 8.64 16.91
CA ALA A 163 6.43 10.09 16.89
C ALA A 163 7.12 10.80 18.07
N ASP A 164 7.00 10.24 19.29
CA ASP A 164 7.64 10.79 20.49
C ASP A 164 9.17 10.82 20.34
N VAL A 165 9.77 9.70 19.91
CA VAL A 165 11.22 9.57 19.70
C VAL A 165 11.73 10.53 18.62
N SER A 166 11.00 10.66 17.53
CA SER A 166 11.32 11.60 16.45
C SER A 166 11.25 13.06 16.90
N ALA A 167 10.33 13.37 17.83
CA ALA A 167 10.21 14.70 18.45
C ALA A 167 11.27 14.98 19.55
N GLY A 168 12.12 14.01 19.88
CA GLY A 168 13.16 14.14 20.90
C GLY A 168 12.70 13.77 22.31
N ASP A 169 11.48 13.29 22.50
CA ASP A 169 10.96 12.80 23.78
C ASP A 169 11.16 11.26 23.85
N GLU A 170 12.27 10.87 24.42
CA GLU A 170 12.56 9.44 24.69
C GLU A 170 11.98 8.98 26.04
N THR A 171 11.55 9.94 26.87
CA THR A 171 10.82 9.67 28.10
C THR A 171 9.32 9.58 27.79
N GLN A 172 8.57 8.81 28.55
CA GLN A 172 7.16 8.52 28.26
C GLN A 172 6.33 9.78 27.97
N SER A 173 5.58 9.74 26.85
CA SER A 173 4.53 10.74 26.62
C SER A 173 3.50 10.69 27.75
N SER A 174 3.26 11.83 28.35
CA SER A 174 2.29 12.02 29.44
C SER A 174 0.83 12.06 28.96
N SER A 175 0.56 11.67 27.69
CA SER A 175 -0.82 11.64 27.22
C SER A 175 -1.62 10.59 28.00
N SER A 176 -2.69 11.03 28.64
CA SER A 176 -3.55 10.11 29.39
C SER A 176 -4.05 9.01 28.45
N THR A 177 -3.93 7.75 28.87
CA THR A 177 -4.39 6.57 28.11
C THR A 177 -5.84 6.76 27.60
N GLY A 178 -6.68 7.43 28.36
CA GLY A 178 -8.06 7.74 27.99
C GLY A 178 -8.18 8.69 26.77
N ALA A 179 -7.40 9.76 26.72
CA ALA A 179 -7.41 10.68 25.60
C ALA A 179 -6.90 10.02 24.31
N THR A 180 -5.86 9.19 24.40
CA THR A 180 -5.33 8.42 23.26
C THR A 180 -6.37 7.43 22.72
N ILE A 181 -7.05 6.68 23.59
CA ILE A 181 -8.11 5.75 23.17
C ILE A 181 -9.28 6.51 22.53
N ALA A 182 -9.70 7.64 23.12
CA ALA A 182 -10.78 8.44 22.55
C ALA A 182 -10.42 8.99 21.15
N THR A 183 -9.22 9.53 20.98
CA THR A 183 -8.74 10.00 19.67
C THR A 183 -8.70 8.88 18.64
N LEU A 184 -8.17 7.72 19.00
CA LEU A 184 -8.12 6.56 18.12
C LEU A 184 -9.53 6.09 17.73
N ALA A 185 -10.46 6.02 18.69
CA ALA A 185 -11.84 5.61 18.44
C ALA A 185 -12.55 6.59 17.49
N VAL A 186 -12.39 7.90 17.69
CA VAL A 186 -12.95 8.93 16.79
C VAL A 186 -12.35 8.83 15.40
N THR A 187 -11.04 8.65 15.29
CA THR A 187 -10.35 8.48 14.00
C THR A 187 -10.86 7.25 13.24
N ILE A 188 -11.00 6.11 13.93
CA ILE A 188 -11.55 4.89 13.34
C ILE A 188 -13.00 5.11 12.89
N LEU A 189 -13.82 5.77 13.70
CA LEU A 189 -15.21 6.06 13.35
C LEU A 189 -15.29 6.93 12.08
N ILE A 190 -14.49 7.98 12.00
CA ILE A 190 -14.40 8.86 10.81
C ILE A 190 -13.97 8.03 9.59
N ALA A 191 -12.95 7.18 9.72
CA ALA A 191 -12.49 6.33 8.65
C ALA A 191 -13.60 5.37 8.17
N VAL A 192 -14.34 4.73 9.08
CA VAL A 192 -15.49 3.86 8.73
C VAL A 192 -16.56 4.63 7.97
N VAL A 193 -16.88 5.83 8.41
CA VAL A 193 -17.88 6.68 7.71
C VAL A 193 -17.40 7.01 6.30
N ILE A 194 -16.17 7.49 6.14
CA ILE A 194 -15.63 7.95 4.83
C ILE A 194 -15.43 6.77 3.87
N PHE A 195 -14.85 5.67 4.33
CA PHE A 195 -14.43 4.58 3.45
C PHE A 195 -15.47 3.44 3.31
N ASN A 196 -16.54 3.44 4.14
CA ASN A 196 -17.48 2.35 4.10
C ASN A 196 -18.94 2.82 4.02
N VAL A 197 -19.35 3.78 4.87
CA VAL A 197 -20.76 4.22 4.93
C VAL A 197 -21.07 5.19 3.79
N LEU A 198 -20.25 6.20 3.57
CA LEU A 198 -20.46 7.21 2.54
C LEU A 198 -20.53 6.63 1.12
N PRO A 199 -19.63 5.74 0.69
CA PRO A 199 -19.73 5.06 -0.60
C PRO A 199 -21.04 4.29 -0.78
N ALA A 200 -21.50 3.58 0.24
CA ALA A 200 -22.74 2.83 0.19
C ALA A 200 -23.98 3.72 -0.01
N ILE A 201 -24.04 4.83 0.72
CA ILE A 201 -25.14 5.82 0.57
C ILE A 201 -25.08 6.47 -0.82
N ALA A 202 -23.89 6.87 -1.27
CA ALA A 202 -23.71 7.48 -2.58
C ALA A 202 -24.06 6.52 -3.73
N ALA A 203 -23.70 5.24 -3.62
CA ALA A 203 -24.04 4.22 -4.59
C ALA A 203 -25.56 3.99 -4.66
N ALA A 204 -26.24 3.88 -3.53
CA ALA A 204 -27.69 3.74 -3.46
C ALA A 204 -28.40 4.95 -4.09
N ALA A 205 -27.96 6.17 -3.77
CA ALA A 205 -28.49 7.40 -4.37
C ALA A 205 -28.24 7.46 -5.89
N ALA A 206 -27.08 7.06 -6.37
CA ALA A 206 -26.74 7.04 -7.79
C ALA A 206 -27.64 6.05 -8.56
N VAL A 207 -27.83 4.83 -8.05
CA VAL A 207 -28.69 3.82 -8.69
C VAL A 207 -30.15 4.25 -8.70
N HIS A 208 -30.62 4.88 -7.62
CA HIS A 208 -31.96 5.44 -7.55
C HIS A 208 -32.17 6.57 -8.58
N ALA A 209 -31.17 7.47 -8.72
CA ALA A 209 -31.20 8.55 -9.71
C ALA A 209 -31.20 8.03 -11.17
N LEU A 210 -30.63 6.85 -11.41
CA LEU A 210 -30.65 6.16 -12.71
C LEU A 210 -32.00 5.43 -12.95
N GLY A 211 -32.96 5.48 -12.04
CA GLY A 211 -34.22 4.74 -12.12
C GLY A 211 -34.06 3.21 -12.06
N SER A 212 -32.91 2.72 -11.59
CA SER A 212 -32.60 1.30 -11.51
C SER A 212 -32.87 0.74 -10.11
N THR A 213 -33.16 -0.55 -10.08
CA THR A 213 -33.24 -1.33 -8.83
C THR A 213 -32.26 -2.48 -8.82
N ASP A 214 -31.24 -2.45 -9.70
CA ASP A 214 -30.23 -3.50 -9.78
C ASP A 214 -29.27 -3.44 -8.60
N LEU A 215 -29.25 -4.49 -7.79
CA LEU A 215 -28.39 -4.63 -6.63
C LEU A 215 -26.92 -4.81 -7.02
N LEU A 216 -26.65 -5.52 -8.11
CA LEU A 216 -25.26 -5.74 -8.56
C LEU A 216 -24.63 -4.43 -9.04
N LEU A 217 -25.41 -3.60 -9.75
CA LEU A 217 -24.97 -2.27 -10.16
C LEU A 217 -24.68 -1.39 -8.94
N GLU A 218 -25.55 -1.43 -7.92
CA GLU A 218 -25.32 -0.68 -6.66
C GLU A 218 -24.04 -1.12 -5.97
N ARG A 219 -23.77 -2.43 -5.87
CA ARG A 219 -22.56 -2.96 -5.24
C ARG A 219 -21.29 -2.68 -6.07
N ALA A 220 -21.41 -2.68 -7.39
CA ALA A 220 -20.30 -2.31 -8.26
C ALA A 220 -19.91 -0.83 -8.09
N ILE A 221 -20.90 0.06 -8.05
CA ILE A 221 -20.67 1.50 -7.79
C ILE A 221 -20.12 1.71 -6.39
N ASP A 222 -20.67 1.07 -5.35
CA ASP A 222 -20.17 1.12 -3.98
C ASP A 222 -18.68 0.72 -3.92
N GLY A 223 -18.32 -0.42 -4.51
CA GLY A 223 -16.92 -0.88 -4.54
C GLY A 223 -15.98 0.05 -5.32
N LEU A 224 -16.42 0.58 -6.47
CA LEU A 224 -15.65 1.54 -7.23
C LEU A 224 -15.41 2.84 -6.44
N LEU A 225 -16.42 3.34 -5.74
CA LEU A 225 -16.27 4.51 -4.87
C LEU A 225 -15.34 4.24 -3.71
N GLN A 226 -15.44 3.08 -3.04
CA GLN A 226 -14.52 2.69 -1.96
C GLN A 226 -13.06 2.68 -2.44
N VAL A 227 -12.79 2.01 -3.58
CA VAL A 227 -11.44 1.98 -4.19
C VAL A 227 -11.00 3.39 -4.57
N GLY A 228 -11.85 4.16 -5.24
CA GLY A 228 -11.53 5.52 -5.68
C GLY A 228 -11.20 6.46 -4.52
N ILE A 229 -11.99 6.43 -3.45
CA ILE A 229 -11.76 7.22 -2.24
C ILE A 229 -10.46 6.77 -1.55
N LEU A 230 -10.22 5.46 -1.42
CA LEU A 230 -9.00 4.93 -0.83
C LEU A 230 -7.75 5.38 -1.62
N LEU A 231 -7.73 5.17 -2.93
CA LEU A 231 -6.59 5.56 -3.77
C LEU A 231 -6.38 7.08 -3.78
N GLY A 232 -7.46 7.84 -3.87
CA GLY A 232 -7.44 9.29 -3.79
C GLY A 232 -6.87 9.79 -2.46
N TYR A 233 -7.31 9.20 -1.35
CA TYR A 233 -6.79 9.50 -0.01
C TYR A 233 -5.30 9.18 0.10
N LEU A 234 -4.87 7.95 -0.25
CA LEU A 234 -3.47 7.55 -0.18
C LEU A 234 -2.57 8.44 -1.04
N ALA A 235 -3.03 8.80 -2.24
CA ALA A 235 -2.31 9.72 -3.11
C ALA A 235 -2.27 11.15 -2.57
N ALA A 236 -3.34 11.63 -1.92
CA ALA A 236 -3.41 12.96 -1.36
C ALA A 236 -2.51 13.10 -0.12
N VAL A 237 -2.63 12.18 0.85
CA VAL A 237 -1.80 12.23 2.07
C VAL A 237 -0.33 11.97 1.75
N GLY A 238 -0.02 11.15 0.75
CA GLY A 238 1.35 10.89 0.27
C GLY A 238 2.06 12.11 -0.34
N ARG A 239 1.38 13.27 -0.46
CA ARG A 239 1.99 14.56 -0.82
C ARG A 239 2.55 15.31 0.37
N SER A 240 2.14 14.96 1.59
CA SER A 240 2.74 15.48 2.82
C SER A 240 4.16 14.95 2.96
N SER A 241 5.10 15.77 3.43
CA SER A 241 6.50 15.40 3.67
C SER A 241 6.64 14.23 4.63
N ASP A 242 5.83 14.20 5.68
CA ASP A 242 5.93 13.20 6.73
C ASP A 242 5.41 11.83 6.25
N VAL A 243 4.32 11.84 5.47
CA VAL A 243 3.79 10.61 4.86
C VAL A 243 4.71 10.13 3.74
N ASP A 244 5.30 11.04 2.93
CA ASP A 244 6.32 10.68 1.93
C ASP A 244 7.50 9.96 2.57
N ARG A 245 8.01 10.48 3.70
CA ARG A 245 9.08 9.82 4.47
C ARG A 245 8.65 8.43 4.95
N THR A 246 7.44 8.30 5.50
CA THR A 246 6.91 7.01 5.93
C THR A 246 6.80 6.04 4.76
N TYR A 247 6.39 6.48 3.58
CA TYR A 247 6.35 5.64 2.37
C TYR A 247 7.75 5.22 1.88
N ARG A 248 8.79 6.02 2.13
CA ARG A 248 10.19 5.65 1.86
C ARG A 248 10.67 4.59 2.86
N TYR A 249 10.36 4.72 4.16
CA TYR A 249 10.64 3.68 5.16
C TYR A 249 9.92 2.37 4.84
N HIS A 250 8.70 2.43 4.32
CA HIS A 250 7.96 1.26 3.83
C HIS A 250 8.69 0.60 2.65
N GLY A 251 9.26 1.39 1.75
CA GLY A 251 10.12 0.87 0.69
C GLY A 251 11.40 0.22 1.21
N ALA A 252 12.02 0.77 2.26
CA ALA A 252 13.21 0.20 2.89
C ALA A 252 12.90 -1.14 3.59
N GLU A 253 11.77 -1.21 4.29
CA GLU A 253 11.26 -2.42 4.92
C GLU A 253 11.11 -3.55 3.90
N HIS A 254 10.41 -3.31 2.78
CA HIS A 254 10.22 -4.29 1.72
C HIS A 254 11.53 -4.78 1.12
N ARG A 255 12.48 -3.89 0.87
CA ARG A 255 13.80 -4.24 0.34
C ARG A 255 14.60 -5.13 1.29
N ALA A 256 14.54 -4.85 2.59
CA ALA A 256 15.21 -5.66 3.60
C ALA A 256 14.60 -7.08 3.67
N ILE A 257 13.27 -7.20 3.61
CA ILE A 257 12.59 -8.49 3.55
C ILE A 257 12.97 -9.26 2.27
N HIS A 258 12.99 -8.59 1.10
CA HIS A 258 13.43 -9.21 -0.14
C HIS A 258 14.86 -9.76 -0.05
N ALA A 259 15.81 -8.98 0.48
CA ALA A 259 17.19 -9.41 0.65
C ALA A 259 17.26 -10.66 1.53
N LEU A 260 16.59 -10.65 2.69
CA LEU A 260 16.55 -11.80 3.60
C LEU A 260 15.97 -13.04 2.93
N GLU A 261 14.85 -12.92 2.21
CA GLU A 261 14.17 -14.05 1.56
C GLU A 261 14.98 -14.69 0.44
N ASN A 262 15.85 -13.91 -0.18
CA ASN A 262 16.72 -14.40 -1.25
C ASN A 262 18.11 -14.81 -0.74
N GLY A 263 18.37 -14.69 0.58
CA GLY A 263 19.64 -15.05 1.18
C GLY A 263 20.78 -14.06 0.92
N ASP A 264 20.44 -12.84 0.47
CA ASP A 264 21.39 -11.79 0.27
C ASP A 264 21.86 -11.22 1.63
N PRO A 265 23.11 -10.70 1.72
CA PRO A 265 23.55 -9.97 2.88
C PRO A 265 22.70 -8.69 3.07
N LEU A 266 22.43 -8.34 4.32
CA LEU A 266 21.71 -7.11 4.65
C LEU A 266 22.69 -5.91 4.56
N THR A 267 22.91 -5.42 3.36
CA THR A 267 23.75 -4.25 3.08
C THR A 267 22.97 -3.22 2.28
N ARG A 268 23.34 -1.94 2.37
CA ARG A 268 22.71 -0.87 1.58
C ARG A 268 22.69 -1.21 0.09
N GLU A 269 23.80 -1.74 -0.42
CA GLU A 269 23.93 -2.10 -1.82
C GLU A 269 23.00 -3.26 -2.21
N ALA A 270 22.94 -4.33 -1.42
CA ALA A 270 22.06 -5.46 -1.68
C ALA A 270 20.57 -5.03 -1.62
N LEU A 271 20.19 -4.26 -0.60
CA LEU A 271 18.84 -3.75 -0.47
C LEU A 271 18.45 -2.86 -1.67
N SER A 272 19.36 -2.03 -2.17
CA SER A 272 19.07 -1.11 -3.26
C SER A 272 18.71 -1.78 -4.58
N ARG A 273 19.11 -3.04 -4.80
CA ARG A 273 18.80 -3.84 -5.99
C ARG A 273 17.37 -4.35 -6.01
N TRP A 274 16.71 -4.44 -4.84
CA TRP A 274 15.38 -5.00 -4.73
C TRP A 274 14.29 -3.96 -4.98
N PRO A 275 13.13 -4.37 -5.55
CA PRO A 275 11.99 -3.47 -5.71
C PRO A 275 11.41 -3.06 -4.36
N THR A 276 10.69 -1.93 -4.36
CA THR A 276 9.95 -1.47 -3.17
C THR A 276 8.58 -2.13 -3.02
N ALA A 277 8.09 -2.83 -4.02
CA ALA A 277 6.86 -3.62 -3.93
C ALA A 277 7.17 -5.03 -3.42
N HIS A 278 6.33 -5.55 -2.50
CA HIS A 278 6.51 -6.88 -1.91
C HIS A 278 5.17 -7.63 -1.82
N PRO A 279 5.09 -8.93 -2.21
CA PRO A 279 3.83 -9.66 -2.34
C PRO A 279 3.20 -10.08 -0.99
N ARG A 280 3.79 -9.73 0.14
CA ARG A 280 3.26 -10.03 1.49
C ARG A 280 3.01 -8.77 2.30
N CYS A 281 2.86 -7.64 1.63
CA CYS A 281 2.59 -6.36 2.29
C CYS A 281 1.15 -6.28 2.79
N GLY A 282 0.97 -5.72 3.98
CA GLY A 282 -0.35 -5.48 4.56
C GLY A 282 -1.27 -4.57 3.73
N THR A 283 -0.75 -3.80 2.76
CA THR A 283 -1.60 -2.98 1.88
C THR A 283 -2.45 -3.81 0.91
N GLU A 284 -2.06 -5.05 0.58
CA GLU A 284 -2.93 -5.99 -0.15
C GLU A 284 -4.22 -6.28 0.63
N PHE A 285 -4.13 -6.31 1.95
CA PHE A 285 -5.29 -6.53 2.82
C PHE A 285 -6.39 -5.50 2.57
N LEU A 286 -6.07 -4.23 2.33
CA LEU A 286 -7.05 -3.18 2.06
C LEU A 286 -7.88 -3.47 0.81
N VAL A 287 -7.23 -3.91 -0.27
CA VAL A 287 -7.93 -4.26 -1.51
C VAL A 287 -8.79 -5.50 -1.33
N VAL A 288 -8.26 -6.53 -0.67
CA VAL A 288 -9.01 -7.77 -0.42
C VAL A 288 -10.20 -7.53 0.51
N VAL A 289 -10.07 -6.65 1.52
CA VAL A 289 -11.19 -6.24 2.39
C VAL A 289 -12.32 -5.62 1.57
N ILE A 290 -12.00 -4.73 0.61
CA ILE A 290 -13.01 -4.11 -0.25
C ILE A 290 -13.71 -5.18 -1.10
N LEU A 291 -12.96 -6.08 -1.74
CA LEU A 291 -13.54 -7.14 -2.57
C LEU A 291 -14.43 -8.09 -1.74
N VAL A 292 -13.96 -8.50 -0.56
CA VAL A 292 -14.71 -9.35 0.36
C VAL A 292 -15.93 -8.60 0.89
N SER A 293 -15.86 -7.29 1.15
CA SER A 293 -17.00 -6.50 1.59
C SER A 293 -18.10 -6.42 0.52
N ILE A 294 -17.71 -6.22 -0.74
CA ILE A 294 -18.67 -6.22 -1.88
C ILE A 294 -19.45 -7.53 -1.91
N VAL A 295 -18.74 -8.67 -1.86
CA VAL A 295 -19.38 -9.99 -1.86
C VAL A 295 -20.26 -10.19 -0.64
N SER A 296 -19.74 -9.91 0.57
CA SER A 296 -20.45 -10.12 1.83
C SER A 296 -21.75 -9.30 1.90
N PHE A 297 -21.67 -8.02 1.53
CA PHE A 297 -22.85 -7.15 1.57
C PHE A 297 -23.80 -7.35 0.39
N SER A 298 -23.37 -7.96 -0.69
CA SER A 298 -24.27 -8.43 -1.74
C SER A 298 -25.15 -9.57 -1.26
N LEU A 299 -24.64 -10.44 -0.37
CA LEU A 299 -25.42 -11.55 0.23
C LEU A 299 -26.42 -11.04 1.28
N VAL A 300 -26.13 -9.93 1.95
CA VAL A 300 -27.07 -9.30 2.90
C VAL A 300 -28.28 -8.67 2.20
N GLY A 301 -28.12 -8.27 0.94
CA GLY A 301 -29.18 -7.61 0.18
C GLY A 301 -29.35 -6.14 0.52
N ARG A 302 -30.54 -5.59 0.19
CA ARG A 302 -30.91 -4.21 0.51
C ARG A 302 -31.55 -4.11 1.87
N LEU A 303 -31.07 -3.17 2.63
CA LEU A 303 -31.60 -2.78 3.93
C LEU A 303 -31.94 -1.30 3.90
N ASP A 304 -32.85 -0.88 4.79
CA ASP A 304 -33.10 0.52 5.06
C ASP A 304 -31.84 1.24 5.51
N PRO A 305 -31.73 2.57 5.43
CA PRO A 305 -30.47 3.31 5.71
C PRO A 305 -29.86 3.01 7.08
N ILE A 306 -30.68 2.97 8.15
CA ILE A 306 -30.18 2.71 9.53
C ILE A 306 -29.67 1.28 9.69
N PRO A 307 -30.42 0.21 9.34
CA PRO A 307 -29.91 -1.15 9.30
C PRO A 307 -28.67 -1.32 8.40
N THR A 308 -28.58 -0.58 7.28
CA THR A 308 -27.40 -0.60 6.42
C THR A 308 -26.15 -0.15 7.18
N VAL A 309 -26.21 1.00 7.87
CA VAL A 309 -25.08 1.50 8.67
C VAL A 309 -24.69 0.52 9.78
N ILE A 310 -25.67 -0.01 10.50
CA ILE A 310 -25.45 -0.98 11.57
C ILE A 310 -24.79 -2.24 11.02
N SER A 311 -25.28 -2.79 9.90
CA SER A 311 -24.72 -3.99 9.27
C SER A 311 -23.27 -3.78 8.80
N ARG A 312 -22.95 -2.58 8.28
CA ARG A 312 -21.59 -2.21 7.85
C ARG A 312 -20.63 -2.18 9.04
N ILE A 313 -21.01 -1.56 10.15
CA ILE A 313 -20.18 -1.47 11.35
C ILE A 313 -20.03 -2.85 12.01
N ALA A 314 -21.12 -3.57 12.23
CA ALA A 314 -21.11 -4.90 12.84
C ALA A 314 -20.39 -5.94 11.96
N GLY A 315 -20.41 -5.76 10.64
CA GLY A 315 -19.75 -6.61 9.66
C GLY A 315 -18.22 -6.47 9.62
N ILE A 316 -17.64 -5.37 10.14
CA ILE A 316 -16.18 -5.11 10.06
C ILE A 316 -15.35 -6.31 10.53
N PRO A 317 -15.54 -6.89 11.73
CA PRO A 317 -14.71 -7.99 12.20
C PRO A 317 -14.90 -9.27 11.35
N ILE A 318 -16.09 -9.48 10.79
CA ILE A 318 -16.41 -10.63 9.94
C ILE A 318 -15.70 -10.47 8.59
N VAL A 319 -15.88 -9.32 7.93
CA VAL A 319 -15.23 -9.01 6.66
C VAL A 319 -13.71 -9.04 6.78
N ALA A 320 -13.16 -8.47 7.86
CA ALA A 320 -11.72 -8.51 8.12
C ALA A 320 -11.22 -9.94 8.34
N GLY A 321 -11.95 -10.76 9.07
CA GLY A 321 -11.64 -12.17 9.26
C GLY A 321 -11.68 -12.96 7.95
N LEU A 322 -12.69 -12.76 7.13
CA LEU A 322 -12.82 -13.39 5.80
C LEU A 322 -11.70 -12.92 4.86
N ALA A 323 -11.39 -11.63 4.83
CA ALA A 323 -10.29 -11.09 4.03
C ALA A 323 -8.94 -11.69 4.41
N TYR A 324 -8.69 -11.89 5.71
CA TYR A 324 -7.52 -12.58 6.20
C TYR A 324 -7.44 -14.04 5.66
N GLU A 325 -8.55 -14.77 5.68
CA GLU A 325 -8.59 -16.13 5.13
C GLU A 325 -8.31 -16.16 3.62
N VAL A 326 -8.87 -15.19 2.88
CA VAL A 326 -8.60 -15.04 1.44
C VAL A 326 -7.12 -14.76 1.20
N LEU A 327 -6.51 -13.82 1.90
CA LEU A 327 -5.07 -13.54 1.77
C LEU A 327 -4.21 -14.74 2.12
N ARG A 328 -4.58 -15.48 3.17
CA ARG A 328 -3.87 -16.70 3.54
C ARG A 328 -3.96 -17.76 2.44
N LEU A 329 -5.11 -17.88 1.79
CA LEU A 329 -5.32 -18.78 0.66
C LEU A 329 -4.49 -18.34 -0.55
N LEU A 330 -4.52 -17.04 -0.91
CA LEU A 330 -3.71 -16.47 -1.98
C LEU A 330 -2.21 -16.70 -1.73
N GLY A 331 -1.76 -16.47 -0.50
CA GLY A 331 -0.38 -16.73 -0.09
C GLY A 331 0.04 -18.20 -0.19
N ARG A 332 -0.90 -19.15 0.01
CA ARG A 332 -0.65 -20.59 -0.16
C ARG A 332 -0.50 -20.99 -1.63
N TYR A 333 -1.26 -20.34 -2.51
CA TYR A 333 -1.32 -20.65 -3.95
C TYR A 333 -0.66 -19.58 -4.81
N ARG A 334 0.32 -18.84 -4.30
CA ARG A 334 0.92 -17.68 -4.99
C ARG A 334 1.63 -17.98 -6.31
N THR A 335 1.95 -19.22 -6.60
CA THR A 335 2.46 -19.66 -7.92
C THR A 335 1.35 -19.85 -8.94
N ASN A 336 0.09 -19.87 -8.52
CA ASN A 336 -1.07 -20.00 -9.39
C ASN A 336 -1.41 -18.65 -10.02
N VAL A 337 -1.66 -18.65 -11.33
CA VAL A 337 -1.97 -17.43 -12.12
C VAL A 337 -3.21 -16.71 -11.57
N ILE A 338 -4.25 -17.44 -11.15
CA ILE A 338 -5.46 -16.82 -10.59
C ILE A 338 -5.14 -16.10 -9.27
N ALA A 339 -4.35 -16.72 -8.39
CA ALA A 339 -3.93 -16.08 -7.15
C ALA A 339 -3.11 -14.81 -7.42
N GLN A 340 -2.22 -14.84 -8.42
CA GLN A 340 -1.44 -13.66 -8.84
C GLN A 340 -2.33 -12.55 -9.40
N MET A 341 -3.32 -12.89 -10.23
CA MET A 341 -4.28 -11.91 -10.77
C MET A 341 -5.11 -11.24 -9.65
N LEU A 342 -5.51 -12.00 -8.64
CA LEU A 342 -6.26 -11.48 -7.50
C LEU A 342 -5.39 -10.62 -6.56
N ALA A 343 -4.08 -10.91 -6.46
CA ALA A 343 -3.13 -10.12 -5.68
C ALA A 343 -2.64 -8.85 -6.43
N ALA A 344 -2.67 -8.85 -7.76
CA ALA A 344 -2.13 -7.76 -8.59
C ALA A 344 -2.67 -6.36 -8.24
N PRO A 345 -3.98 -6.14 -7.98
CA PRO A 345 -4.49 -4.83 -7.56
C PRO A 345 -3.85 -4.36 -6.24
N GLY A 346 -3.64 -5.26 -5.27
CA GLY A 346 -2.97 -4.95 -4.01
C GLY A 346 -1.52 -4.50 -4.22
N ILE A 347 -0.77 -5.20 -5.08
CA ILE A 347 0.60 -4.83 -5.45
C ILE A 347 0.60 -3.47 -6.19
N ALA A 348 -0.38 -3.20 -7.04
CA ALA A 348 -0.48 -1.92 -7.73
C ALA A 348 -0.66 -0.73 -6.78
N VAL A 349 -1.40 -0.90 -5.67
CA VAL A 349 -1.57 0.13 -4.62
C VAL A 349 -0.23 0.47 -3.96
N GLN A 350 0.69 -0.48 -3.84
CA GLN A 350 2.01 -0.24 -3.26
C GLN A 350 2.84 0.78 -4.04
N ARG A 351 2.57 0.99 -5.35
CA ARG A 351 3.21 2.08 -6.12
C ARG A 351 2.88 3.47 -5.57
N ILE A 352 1.79 3.61 -4.83
CA ILE A 352 1.40 4.85 -4.16
C ILE A 352 2.01 4.90 -2.74
N THR A 353 2.00 3.76 -2.03
CA THR A 353 2.33 3.68 -0.61
C THR A 353 3.77 3.25 -0.31
N THR A 354 4.58 2.95 -1.33
CA THR A 354 6.03 2.72 -1.19
C THR A 354 6.81 3.65 -2.11
N ARG A 355 7.95 4.15 -1.63
CA ARG A 355 8.83 5.01 -2.41
C ARG A 355 10.28 4.58 -2.23
N LYS A 356 11.15 5.08 -3.14
CA LYS A 356 12.59 4.79 -3.08
C LYS A 356 13.18 5.38 -1.79
N PRO A 357 13.73 4.53 -0.89
CA PRO A 357 14.39 4.97 0.32
C PRO A 357 15.78 5.55 0.03
N ASP A 358 16.30 6.32 0.97
CA ASP A 358 17.70 6.71 1.05
C ASP A 358 18.53 5.67 1.83
N ASP A 359 19.86 5.86 1.83
CA ASP A 359 20.77 4.92 2.48
C ASP A 359 20.59 4.87 3.99
N GLY A 360 20.28 6.00 4.62
CA GLY A 360 20.02 6.04 6.06
C GLY A 360 18.72 5.32 6.45
N MET A 361 17.74 5.24 5.55
CA MET A 361 16.53 4.44 5.75
C MET A 361 16.82 2.94 5.58
N HIS A 362 17.74 2.57 4.68
CA HIS A 362 18.24 1.19 4.59
C HIS A 362 18.91 0.76 5.89
N ASP A 363 19.75 1.62 6.49
CA ASP A 363 20.38 1.31 7.78
C ASP A 363 19.34 0.97 8.87
N ILE A 364 18.30 1.77 8.97
CA ILE A 364 17.23 1.54 9.95
C ILE A 364 16.51 0.22 9.68
N ALA A 365 16.23 -0.11 8.43
CA ALA A 365 15.60 -1.38 8.07
C ALA A 365 16.53 -2.58 8.37
N ILE A 366 17.84 -2.45 8.10
CA ILE A 366 18.86 -3.45 8.43
C ILE A 366 18.92 -3.68 9.95
N VAL A 367 19.00 -2.60 10.74
CA VAL A 367 19.06 -2.69 12.20
C VAL A 367 17.80 -3.33 12.78
N ALA A 368 16.60 -2.92 12.33
CA ALA A 368 15.35 -3.48 12.79
C ALA A 368 15.22 -4.97 12.48
N LEU A 369 15.58 -5.37 11.24
CA LEU A 369 15.51 -6.76 10.80
C LEU A 369 16.53 -7.64 11.52
N THR A 370 17.76 -7.15 11.67
CA THR A 370 18.81 -7.82 12.45
C THR A 370 18.36 -8.08 13.90
N ALA A 371 17.79 -7.05 14.56
CA ALA A 371 17.29 -7.19 15.92
C ALA A 371 16.14 -8.22 16.01
N ALA A 372 15.24 -8.27 15.02
CA ALA A 372 14.18 -9.27 14.97
C ALA A 372 14.73 -10.70 14.76
N ILE A 373 15.69 -10.88 13.85
CA ILE A 373 16.33 -12.18 13.58
C ILE A 373 17.05 -12.70 14.82
N GLU A 374 17.86 -11.85 15.45
CA GLU A 374 18.63 -12.22 16.65
C GLU A 374 17.71 -12.55 17.84
N ALA A 375 16.61 -11.80 18.03
CA ALA A 375 15.62 -12.08 19.06
C ALA A 375 14.88 -13.42 18.84
N GLU A 376 14.73 -13.87 17.59
CA GLU A 376 14.20 -15.20 17.25
C GLU A 376 15.25 -16.32 17.42
N GLY A 377 16.48 -16.00 17.82
CA GLY A 377 17.60 -16.96 17.84
C GLY A 377 18.10 -17.36 16.45
N GLY A 378 17.74 -16.59 15.43
CA GLY A 378 18.17 -16.80 14.06
C GLY A 378 19.58 -16.27 13.78
N VAL A 379 20.13 -16.63 12.62
CA VAL A 379 21.44 -16.18 12.15
C VAL A 379 21.24 -15.14 11.05
N VAL A 380 21.84 -13.97 11.22
CA VAL A 380 21.86 -12.91 10.21
C VAL A 380 22.72 -13.37 9.04
N PRO A 381 22.32 -13.15 7.78
CA PRO A 381 23.12 -13.54 6.62
C PRO A 381 24.56 -13.03 6.71
N SER A 382 25.53 -13.87 6.30
CA SER A 382 26.96 -13.51 6.34
C SER A 382 27.24 -12.32 5.43
N GLY A 383 28.15 -11.43 5.85
CA GLY A 383 28.47 -10.21 5.11
C GLY A 383 27.47 -9.06 5.30
N SER A 384 26.49 -9.21 6.19
CA SER A 384 25.56 -8.13 6.52
C SER A 384 26.24 -6.97 7.27
N GLU A 385 25.80 -5.75 6.97
CA GLU A 385 26.22 -4.55 7.68
C GLU A 385 25.61 -4.49 9.08
N ARG A 386 26.32 -3.80 9.98
CA ARG A 386 25.83 -3.50 11.33
C ARG A 386 25.92 -2.00 11.57
N PRO A 387 24.96 -1.20 11.07
CA PRO A 387 24.97 0.23 11.29
C PRO A 387 25.02 0.56 12.78
N ALA A 388 25.74 1.62 13.15
CA ALA A 388 25.88 2.03 14.54
C ALA A 388 24.48 2.37 15.12
N SER A 389 24.14 1.72 16.21
CA SER A 389 22.84 1.90 16.88
C SER A 389 23.00 1.81 18.39
N ARG A 390 22.10 2.47 19.13
CA ARG A 390 22.05 2.39 20.59
C ARG A 390 20.75 1.74 21.04
N ALA A 391 20.76 1.13 22.21
CA ALA A 391 19.54 0.58 22.78
C ALA A 391 18.53 1.70 23.03
N LEU A 392 17.30 1.53 22.53
CA LEU A 392 16.18 2.38 22.93
C LEU A 392 15.89 2.10 24.40
N GLN A 393 15.82 3.13 25.22
CA GLN A 393 15.50 2.96 26.65
C GLN A 393 14.15 2.25 26.77
N SER A 394 14.17 1.06 27.42
CA SER A 394 12.97 0.25 27.59
C SER A 394 11.93 1.02 28.38
N LEU A 395 10.75 1.16 27.81
CA LEU A 395 9.58 1.61 28.54
C LEU A 395 9.32 0.62 29.69
N LYS A 396 9.47 1.06 30.91
CA LYS A 396 8.86 0.36 32.04
C LYS A 396 7.34 0.48 31.83
N VAL A 397 6.75 -0.54 31.23
CA VAL A 397 5.29 -0.68 31.20
C VAL A 397 4.85 -0.84 32.66
N ARG A 398 4.19 0.21 33.18
CA ARG A 398 3.43 0.11 34.43
C ARG A 398 2.05 -0.45 34.17
#